data_a748db8408cbcaac0f3e7e5e479a5b63
#
_entry.id   a748db8408cbcaac0f3e7e5e479a5b63
#
_cell.length_a   1.000
_cell.length_b   1.000
_cell.length_c   1.000
_cell.angle_alpha   90.00
_cell.angle_beta   90.00
_cell.angle_gamma   90.00
#
_symmetry.space_group_name_H-M   'P 1'
#
loop_
_entity.id
_entity.type
_entity.pdbx_description
1 polymer ?
#
loop_
_entity_poly.entity_id
_entity_poly.type
_entity_poly.pdbx_seq_one_letter_code
_entity_poly.pdbx_strand_id
1 'polypeptide(L)'
;LAAWMLIVNALQADRGHVFYVAPTQGQARDIMWQTLLELGHPVIDGSHINNLQIKLVNGATISLKGADRPETMRGVSLRFLVLDEYADMKPEVFEQILRPALADQEGGAMFIGTPTGRNHFYELYKYAELSDDKTYKAWHFTSYDNSFLKRSEIDLAKKSMSSYAFRQEFMASFEARGSEMFKEDWIRFEADKDPVGDYYIAIDLAGFEEVNKKRTKNTTLDETAIAVVNVSEEGWYVENIIHGRWTLDETAIKIFQVVRDYKPVSVGIEKGIAKQAVMSPLTDLQKKYGTFFRVEELTHGNKKKTDRVMWALQGRFENGYITLNKGEWNPRFLDQLFQFPDPLTHDDLVDALAYVDQLAEVVYDYEYEIDDHDILDIVAGY
;
A
#
# COMPACT_ATOMS: atom_id res chain seq x y z
N LEU A 1 12.61 13.52 16.85
CA LEU A 1 12.92 14.90 16.44
C LEU A 1 11.64 15.74 16.40
N ALA A 2 10.61 15.33 15.62
CA ALA A 2 9.37 16.10 15.47
C ALA A 2 8.72 16.48 16.82
N ALA A 3 8.57 15.54 17.75
CA ALA A 3 8.04 15.80 19.08
C ALA A 3 8.86 16.84 19.85
N TRP A 4 10.19 16.75 19.79
CA TRP A 4 11.08 17.75 20.38
C TRP A 4 10.89 19.13 19.77
N MET A 5 10.82 19.22 18.45
CA MET A 5 10.60 20.50 17.76
C MET A 5 9.27 21.14 18.16
N LEU A 6 8.21 20.34 18.28
CA LEU A 6 6.90 20.82 18.76
C LEU A 6 6.99 21.37 20.19
N ILE A 7 7.59 20.63 21.13
CA ILE A 7 7.70 21.03 22.53
C ILE A 7 8.57 22.30 22.66
N VAL A 8 9.74 22.34 22.01
CA VAL A 8 10.65 23.48 22.09
C VAL A 8 10.02 24.75 21.52
N ASN A 9 9.40 24.66 20.33
CA ASN A 9 8.74 25.81 19.73
C ASN A 9 7.52 26.28 20.53
N ALA A 10 6.78 25.34 21.12
CA ALA A 10 5.66 25.68 22.01
C ALA A 10 6.14 26.40 23.28
N LEU A 11 7.26 25.97 23.88
CA LEU A 11 7.83 26.63 25.07
C LEU A 11 8.38 28.02 24.78
N GLN A 12 8.85 28.29 23.56
CA GLN A 12 9.35 29.61 23.13
C GLN A 12 8.24 30.61 22.82
N ALA A 13 7.00 30.16 22.73
CA ALA A 13 5.84 30.99 22.39
C ALA A 13 4.98 31.25 23.63
N ASP A 14 4.84 32.51 24.05
CA ASP A 14 3.89 32.88 25.11
C ASP A 14 2.46 32.61 24.62
N ARG A 15 1.81 31.55 25.18
CA ARG A 15 0.45 31.11 24.83
C ARG A 15 0.24 30.82 23.36
N GLY A 16 1.30 30.41 22.62
CA GLY A 16 1.22 30.08 21.20
C GLY A 16 0.59 28.71 20.94
N HIS A 17 0.16 28.52 19.70
CA HIS A 17 -0.31 27.22 19.21
C HIS A 17 0.73 26.60 18.29
N VAL A 18 0.95 25.29 18.46
CA VAL A 18 1.72 24.47 17.53
C VAL A 18 0.91 23.27 17.12
N PHE A 19 1.02 22.87 15.86
CA PHE A 19 0.30 21.72 15.33
C PHE A 19 1.24 20.60 14.89
N TYR A 20 0.81 19.39 15.18
CA TYR A 20 1.26 18.19 14.47
C TYR A 20 0.12 17.73 13.56
N VAL A 21 0.39 17.58 12.29
CA VAL A 21 -0.58 17.22 11.26
C VAL A 21 -0.13 15.94 10.58
N ALA A 22 -0.97 14.91 10.59
CA ALA A 22 -0.80 13.68 9.82
C ALA A 22 -1.92 13.55 8.77
N PRO A 23 -1.87 12.62 7.84
CA PRO A 23 -2.92 12.44 6.84
C PRO A 23 -4.32 12.29 7.45
N THR A 24 -4.43 11.58 8.57
CA THR A 24 -5.68 11.46 9.34
C THR A 24 -5.46 11.76 10.82
N GLN A 25 -6.53 12.18 11.50
CA GLN A 25 -6.46 12.44 12.94
C GLN A 25 -6.17 11.17 13.77
N GLY A 26 -6.60 10.00 13.29
CA GLY A 26 -6.27 8.71 13.90
C GLY A 26 -4.77 8.44 13.87
N GLN A 27 -4.14 8.59 12.71
CA GLN A 27 -2.68 8.47 12.55
C GLN A 27 -1.93 9.49 13.43
N ALA A 28 -2.37 10.74 13.46
CA ALA A 28 -1.76 11.76 14.30
C ALA A 28 -1.73 11.34 15.77
N ARG A 29 -2.84 10.79 16.29
CA ARG A 29 -2.94 10.27 17.65
C ARG A 29 -2.02 9.08 17.87
N ASP A 30 -2.09 8.09 17.00
CA ASP A 30 -1.40 6.80 17.20
C ASP A 30 0.12 6.95 17.11
N ILE A 31 0.61 7.87 16.27
CA ILE A 31 2.05 8.14 16.08
C ILE A 31 2.61 9.07 17.18
N MET A 32 1.92 10.17 17.50
CA MET A 32 2.55 11.28 18.21
C MET A 32 2.05 11.49 19.64
N TRP A 33 0.83 11.07 19.97
CA TRP A 33 0.21 11.39 21.26
C TRP A 33 1.03 10.91 22.47
N GLN A 34 1.34 9.61 22.47
CA GLN A 34 2.08 9.01 23.58
C GLN A 34 3.51 9.57 23.68
N THR A 35 4.16 9.74 22.53
CA THR A 35 5.52 10.32 22.46
C THR A 35 5.58 11.74 23.04
N LEU A 36 4.58 12.57 22.77
CA LEU A 36 4.51 13.92 23.33
C LEU A 36 4.27 13.90 24.84
N LEU A 37 3.43 13.00 25.35
CA LEU A 37 3.19 12.87 26.78
C LEU A 37 4.45 12.42 27.53
N GLU A 38 5.19 11.47 26.98
CA GLU A 38 6.43 10.96 27.58
C GLU A 38 7.53 12.00 27.58
N LEU A 39 7.83 12.59 26.41
CA LEU A 39 8.90 13.58 26.28
C LEU A 39 8.57 14.91 26.94
N GLY A 40 7.31 15.31 26.91
CA GLY A 40 6.83 16.59 27.44
C GLY A 40 6.46 16.57 28.90
N HIS A 41 6.47 15.39 29.56
CA HIS A 41 6.01 15.22 30.95
C HIS A 41 6.45 16.33 31.93
N PRO A 42 7.70 16.81 31.93
CA PRO A 42 8.15 17.85 32.85
C PRO A 42 7.54 19.23 32.64
N VAL A 43 6.97 19.48 31.44
CA VAL A 43 6.47 20.81 31.02
C VAL A 43 4.98 20.80 30.66
N ILE A 44 4.28 19.67 30.84
CA ILE A 44 2.85 19.55 30.58
C ILE A 44 2.07 20.01 31.81
N ASP A 45 1.14 20.95 31.60
CA ASP A 45 0.16 21.42 32.60
C ASP A 45 -1.13 20.57 32.56
N GLY A 46 -1.51 20.09 31.37
CA GLY A 46 -2.68 19.22 31.19
C GLY A 46 -2.81 18.67 29.77
N SER A 47 -3.62 17.62 29.61
CA SER A 47 -3.90 17.01 28.33
C SER A 47 -5.37 16.59 28.18
N HIS A 48 -5.91 16.71 26.96
CA HIS A 48 -7.27 16.36 26.61
C HIS A 48 -7.26 15.39 25.42
N ILE A 49 -7.40 14.11 25.69
CA ILE A 49 -7.32 13.06 24.66
C ILE A 49 -8.45 13.16 23.59
N ASN A 50 -9.65 13.58 23.98
CA ASN A 50 -10.76 13.70 23.02
C ASN A 50 -10.54 14.83 22.01
N ASN A 51 -9.84 15.89 22.40
CA ASN A 51 -9.51 17.01 21.54
C ASN A 51 -8.10 16.89 20.95
N LEU A 52 -7.33 15.89 21.37
CA LEU A 52 -5.93 15.68 21.03
C LEU A 52 -5.10 16.95 21.26
N GLN A 53 -5.24 17.54 22.44
CA GLN A 53 -4.56 18.75 22.85
C GLN A 53 -3.77 18.56 24.14
N ILE A 54 -2.55 19.12 24.15
CA ILE A 54 -1.65 19.14 25.30
C ILE A 54 -1.34 20.59 25.62
N LYS A 55 -1.61 21.00 26.85
CA LYS A 55 -1.32 22.33 27.36
C LYS A 55 0.00 22.30 28.13
N LEU A 56 0.88 23.27 27.87
CA LEU A 56 2.16 23.41 28.54
C LEU A 56 2.09 24.45 29.67
N VAL A 57 3.07 24.41 30.58
CA VAL A 57 3.16 25.28 31.76
C VAL A 57 3.25 26.79 31.43
N ASN A 58 3.72 27.16 30.23
CA ASN A 58 3.72 28.54 29.72
C ASN A 58 2.38 28.94 29.08
N GLY A 59 1.37 28.06 29.08
CA GLY A 59 0.06 28.31 28.50
C GLY A 59 -0.03 28.04 27.01
N ALA A 60 1.05 27.61 26.35
CA ALA A 60 1.03 27.18 24.96
C ALA A 60 0.30 25.84 24.77
N THR A 61 -0.21 25.60 23.59
CA THR A 61 -0.97 24.39 23.28
C THR A 61 -0.38 23.65 22.07
N ILE A 62 -0.16 22.35 22.23
CA ILE A 62 0.18 21.44 21.15
C ILE A 62 -1.10 20.70 20.74
N SER A 63 -1.49 20.75 19.47
CA SER A 63 -2.69 20.06 18.98
C SER A 63 -2.33 19.11 17.85
N LEU A 64 -2.91 17.91 17.88
CA LEU A 64 -2.78 16.90 16.84
C LEU A 64 -3.98 16.98 15.90
N LYS A 65 -3.74 17.05 14.61
CA LYS A 65 -4.75 17.30 13.57
C LYS A 65 -4.61 16.28 12.44
N GLY A 66 -5.72 16.07 11.70
CA GLY A 66 -5.74 15.30 10.47
C GLY A 66 -5.93 16.21 9.26
N ALA A 67 -5.13 15.97 8.21
CA ALA A 67 -5.25 16.67 6.93
C ALA A 67 -6.55 16.30 6.17
N ASP A 68 -7.21 15.22 6.56
CA ASP A 68 -8.53 14.80 6.06
C ASP A 68 -9.67 15.77 6.44
N ARG A 69 -9.46 16.63 7.47
CA ARG A 69 -10.42 17.63 7.93
C ARG A 69 -9.78 19.03 8.02
N PRO A 70 -9.36 19.59 6.89
CA PRO A 70 -8.54 20.79 6.88
C PRO A 70 -9.26 22.03 7.42
N GLU A 71 -10.60 22.08 7.35
CA GLU A 71 -11.43 23.16 7.90
C GLU A 71 -11.29 23.30 9.42
N THR A 72 -10.95 22.23 10.16
CA THR A 72 -10.75 22.27 11.61
C THR A 72 -9.48 22.99 12.05
N MET A 73 -8.62 23.35 11.09
CA MET A 73 -7.34 24.01 11.29
C MET A 73 -7.39 25.50 10.95
N ARG A 74 -8.52 26.02 10.47
CA ARG A 74 -8.69 27.44 10.15
C ARG A 74 -8.90 28.30 11.39
N GLY A 75 -8.54 29.58 11.29
CA GLY A 75 -8.76 30.59 12.34
C GLY A 75 -7.85 30.45 13.55
N VAL A 76 -6.71 29.78 13.42
CA VAL A 76 -5.68 29.63 14.45
C VAL A 76 -4.40 30.29 13.96
N SER A 77 -3.73 31.04 14.85
CA SER A 77 -2.40 31.60 14.59
C SER A 77 -1.35 30.62 15.11
N LEU A 78 -0.43 30.17 14.25
CA LEU A 78 0.52 29.12 14.55
C LEU A 78 1.94 29.63 14.69
N ARG A 79 2.62 29.22 15.77
CA ARG A 79 4.05 29.47 15.97
C ARG A 79 4.92 28.45 15.24
N PHE A 80 4.47 27.22 15.21
CA PHE A 80 5.19 26.12 14.53
C PHE A 80 4.23 25.01 14.13
N LEU A 81 4.58 24.29 13.07
CA LEU A 81 3.83 23.13 12.68
C LEU A 81 4.76 22.04 12.13
N VAL A 82 4.36 20.78 12.35
CA VAL A 82 4.94 19.60 11.71
C VAL A 82 3.88 18.98 10.82
N LEU A 83 4.20 18.75 9.55
CA LEU A 83 3.40 17.92 8.63
C LEU A 83 4.13 16.60 8.45
N ASP A 84 3.53 15.53 8.93
CA ASP A 84 4.07 14.18 8.87
C ASP A 84 3.39 13.40 7.73
N GLU A 85 4.14 12.62 6.98
CA GLU A 85 3.73 11.98 5.74
C GLU A 85 3.15 13.00 4.74
N TYR A 86 3.89 14.11 4.55
CA TYR A 86 3.43 15.24 3.73
C TYR A 86 3.18 14.85 2.27
N ALA A 87 3.91 13.86 1.75
CA ALA A 87 3.70 13.33 0.40
C ALA A 87 2.28 12.80 0.16
N ASP A 88 1.60 12.33 1.22
CA ASP A 88 0.24 11.77 1.16
C ASP A 88 -0.87 12.79 1.42
N MET A 89 -0.50 14.03 1.73
CA MET A 89 -1.46 15.12 1.94
C MET A 89 -1.76 15.85 0.64
N LYS A 90 -2.92 16.50 0.60
CA LYS A 90 -3.25 17.44 -0.47
C LYS A 90 -2.45 18.73 -0.27
N PRO A 91 -1.78 19.28 -1.31
CA PRO A 91 -0.96 20.49 -1.19
C PRO A 91 -1.75 21.71 -0.68
N GLU A 92 -3.05 21.80 -0.99
CA GLU A 92 -3.91 22.89 -0.55
C GLU A 92 -4.04 23.00 0.97
N VAL A 93 -3.83 21.90 1.70
CA VAL A 93 -3.84 21.89 3.18
C VAL A 93 -2.74 22.82 3.73
N PHE A 94 -1.55 22.73 3.18
CA PHE A 94 -0.49 23.64 3.56
C PHE A 94 -0.66 25.01 2.94
N GLU A 95 -0.80 25.09 1.63
CA GLU A 95 -0.76 26.34 0.87
C GLU A 95 -1.89 27.31 1.24
N GLN A 96 -3.13 26.80 1.40
CA GLN A 96 -4.31 27.63 1.58
C GLN A 96 -4.77 27.77 3.04
N ILE A 97 -4.33 26.88 3.93
CA ILE A 97 -4.82 26.82 5.31
C ILE A 97 -3.70 27.05 6.32
N LEU A 98 -2.65 26.24 6.28
CA LEU A 98 -1.63 26.26 7.33
C LEU A 98 -0.58 27.37 7.11
N ARG A 99 -0.19 27.62 5.87
CA ARG A 99 0.76 28.72 5.56
C ARG A 99 0.23 30.09 5.98
N PRO A 100 -1.02 30.47 5.71
CA PRO A 100 -1.60 31.70 6.26
C PRO A 100 -1.62 31.73 7.80
N ALA A 101 -1.89 30.59 8.45
CA ALA A 101 -1.90 30.50 9.92
C ALA A 101 -0.53 30.72 10.55
N LEU A 102 0.57 30.45 9.85
CA LEU A 102 1.94 30.74 10.29
C LEU A 102 2.32 32.21 10.13
N ALA A 103 1.70 32.92 9.18
CA ALA A 103 2.12 34.28 8.82
C ALA A 103 2.02 35.27 9.98
N ASP A 104 0.98 35.15 10.82
CA ASP A 104 0.75 36.05 11.96
C ASP A 104 1.86 36.01 13.05
N GLN A 105 2.53 34.87 13.15
CA GLN A 105 3.54 34.62 14.19
C GLN A 105 4.95 34.52 13.62
N GLU A 106 5.13 34.76 12.32
CA GLU A 106 6.37 34.45 11.61
C GLU A 106 6.81 33.01 11.92
N GLY A 107 5.81 32.10 11.95
CA GLY A 107 5.96 30.72 12.40
C GLY A 107 6.73 29.86 11.41
N GLY A 108 7.36 28.79 11.92
CA GLY A 108 8.11 27.81 11.13
C GLY A 108 7.29 26.56 10.82
N ALA A 109 7.70 25.83 9.77
CA ALA A 109 7.12 24.54 9.41
C ALA A 109 8.22 23.49 9.20
N MET A 110 7.92 22.25 9.61
CA MET A 110 8.75 21.08 9.35
C MET A 110 7.92 20.07 8.57
N PHE A 111 8.43 19.65 7.44
CA PHE A 111 7.81 18.62 6.57
C PHE A 111 8.63 17.35 6.68
N ILE A 112 7.99 16.24 6.99
CA ILE A 112 8.62 14.93 7.09
C ILE A 112 7.76 13.89 6.36
N GLY A 113 8.35 12.81 5.95
CA GLY A 113 7.68 11.71 5.28
C GLY A 113 8.59 10.97 4.31
N THR A 114 8.06 9.86 3.82
CA THR A 114 8.68 9.09 2.75
C THR A 114 8.32 9.71 1.39
N PRO A 115 9.27 9.86 0.47
CA PRO A 115 8.98 10.33 -0.89
C PRO A 115 7.97 9.44 -1.60
N THR A 116 7.04 10.04 -2.34
CA THR A 116 6.08 9.34 -3.20
C THR A 116 6.13 9.93 -4.61
N GLY A 117 7.12 9.49 -5.40
CA GLY A 117 7.35 10.04 -6.72
C GLY A 117 7.71 11.53 -6.72
N ARG A 118 7.51 12.19 -7.86
CA ARG A 118 7.77 13.63 -8.01
C ARG A 118 6.49 14.45 -7.83
N ASN A 119 6.00 14.52 -6.60
CA ASN A 119 4.82 15.28 -6.21
C ASN A 119 5.19 16.65 -5.57
N HIS A 120 4.22 17.32 -4.94
CA HIS A 120 4.42 18.59 -4.24
C HIS A 120 5.49 18.53 -3.13
N PHE A 121 5.73 17.37 -2.51
CA PHE A 121 6.80 17.19 -1.53
C PHE A 121 8.17 17.21 -2.22
N TYR A 122 8.29 16.62 -3.41
CA TYR A 122 9.48 16.73 -4.25
C TYR A 122 9.78 18.18 -4.65
N GLU A 123 8.75 18.91 -5.09
CA GLU A 123 8.91 20.33 -5.46
C GLU A 123 9.41 21.16 -4.29
N LEU A 124 8.84 20.97 -3.09
CA LEU A 124 9.28 21.64 -1.88
C LEU A 124 10.72 21.26 -1.49
N TYR A 125 11.07 19.97 -1.58
CA TYR A 125 12.42 19.48 -1.31
C TYR A 125 13.43 20.12 -2.27
N LYS A 126 13.13 20.12 -3.58
CA LYS A 126 13.99 20.73 -4.60
C LYS A 126 14.12 22.24 -4.43
N TYR A 127 13.05 22.92 -4.07
CA TYR A 127 13.13 24.35 -3.73
C TYR A 127 14.09 24.58 -2.57
N ALA A 128 13.97 23.82 -1.48
CA ALA A 128 14.84 23.94 -0.31
C ALA A 128 16.32 23.58 -0.58
N GLU A 129 16.56 22.66 -1.56
CA GLU A 129 17.91 22.23 -1.94
C GLU A 129 18.61 23.21 -2.90
N LEU A 130 17.85 23.77 -3.85
CA LEU A 130 18.42 24.52 -4.99
C LEU A 130 18.28 26.03 -4.85
N SER A 131 17.40 26.54 -3.99
CA SER A 131 17.20 27.98 -3.83
C SER A 131 18.28 28.60 -2.92
N ASP A 132 18.59 29.87 -3.17
CA ASP A 132 19.43 30.69 -2.29
C ASP A 132 18.68 31.18 -1.03
N ASP A 133 17.42 30.79 -0.85
CA ASP A 133 16.59 31.16 0.27
C ASP A 133 17.03 30.43 1.55
N LYS A 134 17.77 31.09 2.41
CA LYS A 134 18.30 30.54 3.67
C LYS A 134 17.23 30.21 4.71
N THR A 135 15.99 30.60 4.48
CA THR A 135 14.87 30.23 5.36
C THR A 135 14.40 28.80 5.16
N TYR A 136 14.76 28.19 4.03
CA TYR A 136 14.50 26.79 3.74
C TYR A 136 15.74 25.95 3.91
N LYS A 137 15.55 24.72 4.41
CA LYS A 137 16.61 23.73 4.53
C LYS A 137 16.05 22.33 4.33
N ALA A 138 16.74 21.53 3.52
CA ALA A 138 16.39 20.13 3.26
C ALA A 138 17.41 19.18 3.89
N TRP A 139 16.93 18.01 4.30
CA TRP A 139 17.74 16.89 4.77
C TRP A 139 17.20 15.61 4.14
N HIS A 140 18.07 14.70 3.84
CA HIS A 140 17.76 13.42 3.29
C HIS A 140 18.47 12.34 4.12
N PHE A 141 17.70 11.34 4.55
CA PHE A 141 18.19 10.19 5.29
C PHE A 141 17.64 8.91 4.69
N THR A 142 18.45 7.88 4.68
CA THR A 142 18.06 6.53 4.26
C THR A 142 17.88 5.63 5.49
N SER A 143 17.27 4.46 5.31
CA SER A 143 17.18 3.46 6.38
C SER A 143 18.56 2.97 6.85
N TYR A 144 19.61 3.07 6.02
CA TYR A 144 20.98 2.74 6.42
C TYR A 144 21.59 3.74 7.40
N ASP A 145 21.05 4.97 7.45
CA ASP A 145 21.47 6.01 8.42
C ASP A 145 20.86 5.80 9.81
N ASN A 146 19.86 4.91 9.92
CA ASN A 146 19.22 4.58 11.17
C ASN A 146 20.00 3.48 11.92
N SER A 147 20.71 3.85 12.97
CA SER A 147 21.51 2.94 13.80
C SER A 147 20.69 1.90 14.60
N PHE A 148 19.38 2.09 14.74
CA PHE A 148 18.50 1.15 15.43
C PHE A 148 18.00 0.02 14.51
N LEU A 149 18.09 0.20 13.18
CA LEU A 149 17.74 -0.85 12.23
C LEU A 149 18.95 -1.75 11.95
N LYS A 150 18.74 -3.06 12.00
CA LYS A 150 19.77 -4.03 11.60
C LYS A 150 19.93 -3.97 10.07
N ARG A 151 21.17 -3.90 9.61
CA ARG A 151 21.47 -3.91 8.16
C ARG A 151 20.97 -5.16 7.46
N SER A 152 20.98 -6.31 8.16
CA SER A 152 20.43 -7.57 7.64
C SER A 152 18.97 -7.47 7.24
N GLU A 153 18.16 -6.73 8.03
CA GLU A 153 16.74 -6.52 7.71
C GLU A 153 16.56 -5.65 6.46
N ILE A 154 17.38 -4.60 6.33
CA ILE A 154 17.37 -3.75 5.14
C ILE A 154 17.80 -4.54 3.89
N ASP A 155 18.83 -5.38 4.02
CA ASP A 155 19.32 -6.20 2.92
C ASP A 155 18.33 -7.32 2.54
N LEU A 156 17.56 -7.83 3.51
CA LEU A 156 16.47 -8.77 3.26
C LEU A 156 15.32 -8.08 2.51
N ALA A 157 14.90 -6.89 2.96
CA ALA A 157 13.91 -6.09 2.26
C ALA A 157 14.33 -5.79 0.81
N LYS A 158 15.61 -5.48 0.59
CA LYS A 158 16.17 -5.25 -0.75
C LYS A 158 16.03 -6.47 -1.67
N LYS A 159 16.09 -7.69 -1.14
CA LYS A 159 15.95 -8.93 -1.92
C LYS A 159 14.48 -9.28 -2.21
N SER A 160 13.56 -8.89 -1.33
CA SER A 160 12.15 -9.28 -1.41
C SER A 160 11.25 -8.23 -2.06
N MET A 161 11.71 -6.98 -2.17
CA MET A 161 10.96 -5.87 -2.75
C MET A 161 11.44 -5.56 -4.16
N SER A 162 10.61 -4.84 -4.94
CA SER A 162 11.07 -4.25 -6.20
C SER A 162 12.14 -3.19 -5.91
N SER A 163 13.08 -3.02 -6.84
CA SER A 163 14.12 -1.98 -6.74
C SER A 163 13.51 -0.58 -6.58
N TYR A 164 12.38 -0.32 -7.24
CA TYR A 164 11.66 0.95 -7.10
C TYR A 164 11.12 1.12 -5.67
N ALA A 165 10.37 0.14 -5.15
CA ALA A 165 9.80 0.19 -3.80
C ALA A 165 10.91 0.29 -2.74
N PHE A 166 12.00 -0.46 -2.89
CA PHE A 166 13.14 -0.36 -1.99
C PHE A 166 13.78 1.02 -2.01
N ARG A 167 14.00 1.62 -3.20
CA ARG A 167 14.55 2.97 -3.29
C ARG A 167 13.61 4.02 -2.70
N GLN A 168 12.30 3.88 -2.89
CA GLN A 168 11.32 4.78 -2.29
C GLN A 168 11.30 4.67 -0.76
N GLU A 169 11.08 3.47 -0.22
CA GLU A 169 10.80 3.27 1.21
C GLU A 169 12.06 3.24 2.08
N PHE A 170 13.16 2.65 1.59
CA PHE A 170 14.39 2.48 2.35
C PHE A 170 15.47 3.50 2.03
N MET A 171 15.48 4.01 0.80
CA MET A 171 16.46 4.99 0.36
C MET A 171 15.89 6.40 0.27
N ALA A 172 14.61 6.60 0.61
CA ALA A 172 13.89 7.88 0.54
C ALA A 172 14.05 8.59 -0.82
N SER A 173 14.00 7.84 -1.92
CA SER A 173 14.24 8.37 -3.26
C SER A 173 12.97 8.97 -3.87
N PHE A 174 13.11 10.18 -4.44
CA PHE A 174 12.05 10.85 -5.21
C PHE A 174 12.02 10.39 -6.69
N GLU A 175 12.18 9.13 -6.94
CA GLU A 175 12.13 8.65 -8.33
C GLU A 175 10.73 8.86 -8.93
N ALA A 176 10.70 9.36 -10.17
CA ALA A 176 9.47 9.29 -10.95
C ALA A 176 9.18 7.82 -11.23
N ARG A 177 7.92 7.40 -11.12
CA ARG A 177 7.51 6.09 -11.62
C ARG A 177 7.94 6.03 -13.09
N GLY A 178 8.88 5.13 -13.37
CA GLY A 178 9.42 5.01 -14.72
C GLY A 178 8.37 4.55 -15.72
N SER A 179 8.58 4.88 -16.97
CA SER A 179 7.73 4.46 -18.09
C SER A 179 7.74 2.96 -18.36
N GLU A 180 8.61 2.20 -17.68
CA GLU A 180 8.72 0.74 -17.79
C GLU A 180 8.57 0.13 -16.40
N MET A 181 7.31 -0.08 -16.01
CA MET A 181 6.99 -0.69 -14.73
C MET A 181 7.36 -2.17 -14.71
N PHE A 182 7.25 -2.83 -15.84
CA PHE A 182 7.65 -4.22 -16.08
C PHE A 182 8.53 -4.31 -17.31
N LYS A 183 9.60 -5.10 -17.24
CA LYS A 183 10.58 -5.27 -18.33
C LYS A 183 10.51 -6.66 -18.92
N GLU A 184 10.75 -6.77 -20.23
CA GLU A 184 10.73 -8.06 -20.93
C GLU A 184 11.75 -9.06 -20.38
N ASP A 185 12.92 -8.60 -19.97
CA ASP A 185 14.00 -9.42 -19.42
C ASP A 185 13.70 -10.00 -18.02
N TRP A 186 12.63 -9.53 -17.35
CA TRP A 186 12.15 -10.10 -16.09
C TRP A 186 11.21 -11.29 -16.27
N ILE A 187 10.70 -11.48 -17.50
CA ILE A 187 9.72 -12.52 -17.77
C ILE A 187 10.39 -13.88 -17.91
N ARG A 188 9.95 -14.82 -17.10
CA ARG A 188 10.41 -16.21 -17.12
C ARG A 188 9.28 -17.13 -17.55
N PHE A 189 9.61 -18.07 -18.42
CA PHE A 189 8.68 -19.10 -18.88
C PHE A 189 9.23 -20.47 -18.54
N GLU A 190 8.37 -21.31 -18.01
CA GLU A 190 8.62 -22.72 -17.81
C GLU A 190 7.36 -23.48 -18.24
N ALA A 191 7.47 -24.41 -19.19
CA ALA A 191 6.33 -25.15 -19.69
C ALA A 191 6.05 -26.34 -18.75
N ASP A 192 4.79 -26.54 -18.40
CA ASP A 192 4.29 -27.74 -17.70
C ASP A 192 5.13 -28.13 -16.47
N LYS A 193 5.48 -27.15 -15.63
CA LYS A 193 6.14 -27.40 -14.35
C LYS A 193 5.21 -28.18 -13.43
N ASP A 194 5.71 -29.24 -12.83
CA ASP A 194 4.98 -29.96 -11.79
C ASP A 194 4.69 -29.04 -10.60
N PRO A 195 3.43 -28.93 -10.15
CA PRO A 195 3.07 -28.06 -9.05
C PRO A 195 3.68 -28.56 -7.73
N VAL A 196 4.45 -27.70 -7.06
CA VAL A 196 5.09 -28.00 -5.76
C VAL A 196 4.30 -27.41 -4.59
N GLY A 197 3.58 -26.34 -4.83
CA GLY A 197 2.83 -25.58 -3.82
C GLY A 197 1.33 -25.72 -3.92
N ASP A 198 0.64 -24.81 -3.27
CA ASP A 198 -0.82 -24.74 -3.23
C ASP A 198 -1.37 -23.83 -4.33
N TYR A 199 -2.54 -24.21 -4.85
CA TYR A 199 -3.24 -23.39 -5.85
C TYR A 199 -4.08 -22.30 -5.20
N TYR A 200 -3.97 -21.09 -5.75
CA TYR A 200 -4.79 -19.92 -5.44
C TYR A 200 -5.47 -19.41 -6.71
N ILE A 201 -6.74 -19.05 -6.59
CA ILE A 201 -7.51 -18.51 -7.70
C ILE A 201 -8.01 -17.11 -7.33
N ALA A 202 -7.62 -16.13 -8.10
CA ALA A 202 -8.12 -14.76 -7.96
C ALA A 202 -8.88 -14.34 -9.22
N ILE A 203 -10.01 -13.67 -9.01
CA ILE A 203 -10.96 -13.36 -10.08
C ILE A 203 -11.26 -11.86 -10.07
N ASP A 204 -10.99 -11.24 -11.21
CA ASP A 204 -11.43 -9.90 -11.55
C ASP A 204 -12.65 -10.01 -12.47
N LEU A 205 -13.78 -9.46 -12.03
CA LEU A 205 -15.04 -9.57 -12.76
C LEU A 205 -15.29 -8.32 -13.62
N ALA A 206 -15.55 -8.51 -14.89
CA ALA A 206 -16.08 -7.46 -15.74
C ALA A 206 -17.37 -6.87 -15.13
N GLY A 207 -17.51 -5.56 -15.23
CA GLY A 207 -18.76 -4.90 -14.84
C GLY A 207 -19.91 -5.39 -15.71
N PHE A 208 -20.90 -6.05 -15.11
CA PHE A 208 -22.14 -6.44 -15.80
C PHE A 208 -23.03 -5.21 -15.99
N GLU A 209 -22.55 -4.17 -16.65
CA GLU A 209 -23.41 -3.06 -17.03
C GLU A 209 -24.38 -3.53 -18.14
N GLU A 210 -25.67 -3.31 -17.88
CA GLU A 210 -26.77 -3.65 -18.80
C GLU A 210 -26.47 -3.24 -20.24
N VAL A 211 -26.71 -4.14 -21.15
CA VAL A 211 -26.61 -4.01 -22.61
C VAL A 211 -27.45 -2.84 -23.20
N ASN A 212 -28.07 -2.04 -22.36
CA ASN A 212 -29.07 -1.00 -22.74
C ASN A 212 -28.58 0.44 -22.81
N LYS A 213 -27.30 0.76 -22.54
CA LYS A 213 -26.80 2.10 -22.82
C LYS A 213 -26.27 2.19 -24.25
N LYS A 214 -26.86 3.10 -25.03
CA LYS A 214 -26.49 3.43 -26.43
C LYS A 214 -24.97 3.42 -26.58
N ARG A 215 -24.47 2.50 -27.42
CA ARG A 215 -23.07 2.40 -27.84
C ARG A 215 -22.51 3.76 -28.24
N THR A 216 -21.75 4.40 -27.41
CA THR A 216 -20.75 5.36 -27.84
C THR A 216 -19.60 4.55 -28.45
N LYS A 217 -19.35 4.76 -29.73
CA LYS A 217 -18.30 4.13 -30.51
C LYS A 217 -16.96 4.45 -29.85
N ASN A 218 -16.31 3.56 -29.11
CA ASN A 218 -14.91 3.51 -28.66
C ASN A 218 -14.68 3.11 -27.19
N THR A 219 -15.63 2.45 -26.51
CA THR A 219 -15.29 1.78 -25.25
C THR A 219 -15.11 0.30 -25.53
N THR A 220 -13.89 -0.16 -25.53
CA THR A 220 -13.56 -1.57 -25.33
C THR A 220 -14.11 -1.96 -23.96
N LEU A 221 -14.93 -3.01 -23.90
CA LEU A 221 -15.56 -3.48 -22.67
C LEU A 221 -14.56 -4.31 -21.87
N ASP A 222 -14.57 -4.19 -20.56
CA ASP A 222 -13.74 -4.98 -19.64
C ASP A 222 -13.98 -6.48 -19.80
N GLU A 223 -12.97 -7.29 -19.53
CA GLU A 223 -13.04 -8.75 -19.58
C GLU A 223 -13.00 -9.32 -18.15
N THR A 224 -13.73 -10.41 -17.91
CA THR A 224 -13.52 -11.19 -16.68
C THR A 224 -12.22 -11.96 -16.82
N ALA A 225 -11.35 -11.89 -15.82
CA ALA A 225 -10.10 -12.62 -15.76
C ALA A 225 -10.04 -13.51 -14.51
N ILE A 226 -9.59 -14.75 -14.69
CA ILE A 226 -9.43 -15.77 -13.64
C ILE A 226 -7.96 -16.19 -13.64
N ALA A 227 -7.18 -15.72 -12.68
CA ALA A 227 -5.80 -16.10 -12.50
C ALA A 227 -5.71 -17.38 -11.66
N VAL A 228 -4.99 -18.38 -12.14
CA VAL A 228 -4.69 -19.64 -11.47
C VAL A 228 -3.20 -19.70 -11.20
N VAL A 229 -2.83 -19.68 -9.94
CA VAL A 229 -1.43 -19.58 -9.52
C VAL A 229 -1.11 -20.67 -8.50
N ASN A 230 -0.04 -21.41 -8.76
CA ASN A 230 0.56 -22.31 -7.79
C ASN A 230 1.63 -21.53 -7.01
N VAL A 231 1.50 -21.47 -5.68
CA VAL A 231 2.40 -20.71 -4.80
C VAL A 231 3.18 -21.68 -3.94
N SER A 232 4.51 -21.54 -3.95
CA SER A 232 5.44 -22.32 -3.14
C SER A 232 6.52 -21.42 -2.56
N GLU A 233 7.45 -21.97 -1.81
CA GLU A 233 8.64 -21.27 -1.31
C GLU A 233 9.54 -20.74 -2.45
N GLU A 234 9.53 -21.40 -3.60
CA GLU A 234 10.27 -20.98 -4.79
C GLU A 234 9.66 -19.74 -5.48
N GLY A 235 8.41 -19.40 -5.16
CA GLY A 235 7.67 -18.30 -5.76
C GLY A 235 6.32 -18.72 -6.36
N TRP A 236 5.86 -17.92 -7.30
CA TRP A 236 4.59 -18.09 -7.98
C TRP A 236 4.77 -18.71 -9.38
N TYR A 237 4.10 -19.81 -9.61
CA TYR A 237 3.96 -20.35 -10.96
C TYR A 237 2.55 -20.05 -11.47
N VAL A 238 2.46 -19.15 -12.46
CA VAL A 238 1.19 -18.80 -13.08
C VAL A 238 0.82 -19.89 -14.08
N GLU A 239 -0.06 -20.75 -13.65
CA GLU A 239 -0.51 -21.93 -14.42
C GLU A 239 -1.34 -21.50 -15.63
N ASN A 240 -2.32 -20.60 -15.41
CA ASN A 240 -3.21 -20.13 -16.44
C ASN A 240 -3.86 -18.80 -16.06
N ILE A 241 -4.21 -17.98 -17.04
CA ILE A 241 -5.13 -16.85 -16.87
C ILE A 241 -6.27 -17.01 -17.89
N ILE A 242 -7.42 -17.46 -17.42
CA ILE A 242 -8.61 -17.67 -18.24
C ILE A 242 -9.35 -16.35 -18.30
N HIS A 243 -9.59 -15.84 -19.48
CA HIS A 243 -10.21 -14.53 -19.66
C HIS A 243 -11.24 -14.54 -20.78
N GLY A 244 -12.19 -13.61 -20.71
CA GLY A 244 -13.21 -13.47 -21.74
C GLY A 244 -14.41 -12.65 -21.27
N ARG A 245 -15.33 -12.49 -22.19
CA ARG A 245 -16.62 -11.79 -21.95
C ARG A 245 -17.73 -12.84 -21.89
N TRP A 246 -18.20 -13.07 -20.70
CA TRP A 246 -19.20 -14.10 -20.42
C TRP A 246 -20.43 -13.49 -19.76
N THR A 247 -21.56 -14.13 -19.96
CA THR A 247 -22.75 -13.88 -19.16
C THR A 247 -22.50 -14.28 -17.71
N LEU A 248 -23.38 -13.85 -16.82
CA LEU A 248 -23.29 -14.17 -15.40
C LEU A 248 -23.23 -15.68 -15.13
N ASP A 249 -24.10 -16.44 -15.81
CA ASP A 249 -24.16 -17.90 -15.67
C ASP A 249 -22.91 -18.57 -16.24
N GLU A 250 -22.42 -18.13 -17.38
CA GLU A 250 -21.19 -18.64 -17.99
C GLU A 250 -19.99 -18.35 -17.09
N THR A 251 -19.93 -17.16 -16.48
CA THR A 251 -18.89 -16.78 -15.52
C THR A 251 -18.91 -17.73 -14.31
N ALA A 252 -20.08 -17.97 -13.73
CA ALA A 252 -20.23 -18.91 -12.62
C ALA A 252 -19.79 -20.34 -12.99
N ILE A 253 -20.13 -20.80 -14.21
CA ILE A 253 -19.71 -22.11 -14.72
C ILE A 253 -18.20 -22.17 -14.89
N LYS A 254 -17.56 -21.10 -15.44
CA LYS A 254 -16.11 -21.04 -15.61
C LYS A 254 -15.39 -21.09 -14.26
N ILE A 255 -15.82 -20.29 -13.30
CA ILE A 255 -15.27 -20.30 -11.94
C ILE A 255 -15.38 -21.70 -11.34
N PHE A 256 -16.56 -22.30 -11.40
CA PHE A 256 -16.79 -23.64 -10.85
C PHE A 256 -15.90 -24.72 -11.52
N GLN A 257 -15.73 -24.67 -12.84
CA GLN A 257 -14.86 -25.60 -13.58
C GLN A 257 -13.40 -25.46 -13.12
N VAL A 258 -12.89 -24.23 -13.06
CA VAL A 258 -11.50 -23.96 -12.65
C VAL A 258 -11.24 -24.44 -11.22
N VAL A 259 -12.17 -24.15 -10.28
CA VAL A 259 -12.04 -24.62 -8.90
C VAL A 259 -12.06 -26.15 -8.81
N ARG A 260 -12.91 -26.81 -9.57
CA ARG A 260 -12.95 -28.29 -9.61
C ARG A 260 -11.66 -28.89 -10.16
N ASP A 261 -11.11 -28.28 -11.20
CA ASP A 261 -9.96 -28.82 -11.93
C ASP A 261 -8.65 -28.62 -11.17
N TYR A 262 -8.46 -27.45 -10.52
CA TYR A 262 -7.24 -27.10 -9.80
C TYR A 262 -7.30 -27.31 -8.27
N LYS A 263 -8.50 -27.46 -7.70
CA LYS A 263 -8.72 -27.70 -6.24
C LYS A 263 -7.93 -26.71 -5.35
N PRO A 264 -8.12 -25.40 -5.53
CA PRO A 264 -7.34 -24.40 -4.81
C PRO A 264 -7.62 -24.41 -3.30
N VAL A 265 -6.65 -23.98 -2.51
CA VAL A 265 -6.82 -23.75 -1.06
C VAL A 265 -7.62 -22.48 -0.78
N SER A 266 -7.55 -21.50 -1.66
CA SER A 266 -8.33 -20.27 -1.56
C SER A 266 -8.78 -19.74 -2.92
N VAL A 267 -10.01 -19.19 -2.96
CA VAL A 267 -10.64 -18.54 -4.11
C VAL A 267 -11.10 -17.16 -3.71
N GLY A 268 -10.63 -16.15 -4.41
CA GLY A 268 -11.02 -14.75 -4.16
C GLY A 268 -11.72 -14.12 -5.36
N ILE A 269 -12.73 -13.31 -5.09
CA ILE A 269 -13.42 -12.49 -6.07
C ILE A 269 -13.40 -11.04 -5.63
N GLU A 270 -13.12 -10.13 -6.56
CA GLU A 270 -13.16 -8.71 -6.29
C GLU A 270 -14.50 -8.25 -5.71
N LYS A 271 -14.43 -7.42 -4.68
CA LYS A 271 -15.60 -6.83 -4.02
C LYS A 271 -16.37 -5.92 -4.97
N GLY A 272 -17.66 -6.19 -5.14
CA GLY A 272 -18.51 -5.34 -5.96
C GLY A 272 -19.89 -5.93 -6.24
N ILE A 273 -20.67 -5.22 -7.04
CA ILE A 273 -22.00 -5.65 -7.47
C ILE A 273 -21.90 -6.92 -8.31
N ALA A 274 -20.87 -7.04 -9.15
CA ALA A 274 -20.60 -8.20 -9.98
C ALA A 274 -20.42 -9.48 -9.14
N LYS A 275 -19.67 -9.41 -8.03
CA LYS A 275 -19.52 -10.52 -7.07
C LYS A 275 -20.87 -10.94 -6.51
N GLN A 276 -21.67 -9.99 -6.03
CA GLN A 276 -23.00 -10.32 -5.47
C GLN A 276 -23.88 -11.04 -6.48
N ALA A 277 -23.83 -10.63 -7.74
CA ALA A 277 -24.60 -11.24 -8.81
C ALA A 277 -24.14 -12.68 -9.12
N VAL A 278 -22.83 -12.92 -9.24
CA VAL A 278 -22.28 -14.25 -9.62
C VAL A 278 -22.40 -15.28 -8.49
N MET A 279 -22.50 -14.84 -7.23
CA MET A 279 -22.58 -15.76 -6.08
C MET A 279 -23.84 -16.63 -6.08
N SER A 280 -24.98 -16.15 -6.61
CA SER A 280 -26.22 -16.94 -6.67
C SER A 280 -26.07 -18.16 -7.59
N PRO A 281 -25.78 -18.01 -8.89
CA PRO A 281 -25.59 -19.15 -9.79
C PRO A 281 -24.40 -20.03 -9.38
N LEU A 282 -23.35 -19.47 -8.80
CA LEU A 282 -22.22 -20.25 -8.29
C LEU A 282 -22.63 -21.17 -7.13
N THR A 283 -23.44 -20.68 -6.21
CA THR A 283 -23.98 -21.47 -5.08
C THR A 283 -24.88 -22.59 -5.58
N ASP A 284 -25.66 -22.36 -6.61
CA ASP A 284 -26.52 -23.39 -7.21
C ASP A 284 -25.70 -24.50 -7.88
N LEU A 285 -24.58 -24.13 -8.54
CA LEU A 285 -23.64 -25.11 -9.07
C LEU A 285 -22.97 -25.95 -7.98
N GLN A 286 -22.54 -25.29 -6.86
CA GLN A 286 -21.96 -25.99 -5.71
C GLN A 286 -22.94 -27.06 -5.16
N LYS A 287 -24.21 -26.70 -4.97
CA LYS A 287 -25.25 -27.61 -4.50
C LYS A 287 -25.50 -28.74 -5.50
N LYS A 288 -25.61 -28.41 -6.77
CA LYS A 288 -25.91 -29.37 -7.83
C LYS A 288 -24.85 -30.47 -7.95
N TYR A 289 -23.58 -30.10 -7.82
CA TYR A 289 -22.45 -31.02 -8.01
C TYR A 289 -21.82 -31.49 -6.69
N GLY A 290 -22.32 -31.04 -5.53
CA GLY A 290 -21.80 -31.42 -4.22
C GLY A 290 -20.36 -30.97 -3.95
N THR A 291 -19.88 -29.92 -4.64
CA THR A 291 -18.56 -29.38 -4.52
C THR A 291 -18.64 -28.00 -3.87
N PHE A 292 -18.25 -27.91 -2.61
CA PHE A 292 -18.37 -26.68 -1.81
C PHE A 292 -17.00 -26.04 -1.59
N PHE A 293 -16.92 -24.74 -1.82
CA PHE A 293 -15.75 -23.92 -1.51
C PHE A 293 -16.18 -22.53 -1.07
N ARG A 294 -15.34 -21.91 -0.26
CA ARG A 294 -15.55 -20.53 0.20
C ARG A 294 -14.94 -19.57 -0.80
N VAL A 295 -15.63 -18.45 -1.02
CA VAL A 295 -15.13 -17.34 -1.82
C VAL A 295 -14.80 -16.17 -0.91
N GLU A 296 -13.55 -15.76 -0.92
CA GLU A 296 -13.06 -14.62 -0.19
C GLU A 296 -13.34 -13.31 -0.94
N GLU A 297 -13.37 -12.21 -0.21
CA GLU A 297 -13.61 -10.91 -0.78
C GLU A 297 -12.29 -10.15 -0.96
N LEU A 298 -11.92 -9.91 -2.22
CA LEU A 298 -10.74 -9.13 -2.56
C LEU A 298 -11.09 -7.65 -2.59
N THR A 299 -10.22 -6.81 -2.05
CA THR A 299 -10.49 -5.38 -1.92
C THR A 299 -9.36 -4.54 -2.52
N HIS A 300 -9.70 -3.37 -3.02
CA HIS A 300 -8.69 -2.40 -3.45
C HIS A 300 -7.94 -1.78 -2.27
N GLY A 301 -8.49 -1.85 -1.05
CA GLY A 301 -8.00 -1.09 0.09
C GLY A 301 -8.08 0.42 -0.17
N ASN A 302 -7.31 1.20 0.58
CA ASN A 302 -7.16 2.64 0.34
C ASN A 302 -6.03 2.97 -0.66
N LYS A 303 -5.39 1.95 -1.25
CA LYS A 303 -4.28 2.12 -2.20
C LYS A 303 -4.80 2.33 -3.62
N LYS A 304 -4.09 3.15 -4.40
CA LYS A 304 -4.36 3.27 -5.84
C LYS A 304 -4.12 1.92 -6.52
N LYS A 305 -4.91 1.61 -7.56
CA LYS A 305 -4.76 0.37 -8.37
C LYS A 305 -3.31 0.14 -8.80
N THR A 306 -2.66 1.18 -9.31
CA THR A 306 -1.25 1.13 -9.75
C THR A 306 -0.32 0.69 -8.65
N ASP A 307 -0.52 1.19 -7.41
CA ASP A 307 0.31 0.86 -6.27
C ASP A 307 0.14 -0.61 -5.87
N ARG A 308 -1.11 -1.08 -5.84
CA ARG A 308 -1.43 -2.47 -5.53
C ARG A 308 -0.76 -3.44 -6.50
N VAL A 309 -0.90 -3.22 -7.81
CA VAL A 309 -0.28 -4.06 -8.85
C VAL A 309 1.24 -4.03 -8.74
N MET A 310 1.82 -2.85 -8.55
CA MET A 310 3.26 -2.71 -8.40
C MET A 310 3.79 -3.48 -7.18
N TRP A 311 3.15 -3.33 -6.02
CA TRP A 311 3.55 -4.02 -4.80
C TRP A 311 3.41 -5.54 -4.91
N ALA A 312 2.34 -6.02 -5.53
CA ALA A 312 2.09 -7.43 -5.70
C ALA A 312 3.04 -8.10 -6.71
N LEU A 313 3.34 -7.44 -7.83
CA LEU A 313 3.94 -8.12 -8.99
C LEU A 313 5.37 -7.69 -9.32
N GLN A 314 5.69 -6.37 -9.21
CA GLN A 314 6.93 -5.83 -9.77
C GLN A 314 8.17 -6.50 -9.16
N GLY A 315 8.27 -6.55 -7.83
CA GLY A 315 9.42 -7.16 -7.15
C GLY A 315 9.53 -8.65 -7.42
N ARG A 316 8.39 -9.35 -7.53
CA ARG A 316 8.39 -10.78 -7.84
C ARG A 316 8.89 -11.05 -9.26
N PHE A 317 8.47 -10.28 -10.26
CA PHE A 317 8.99 -10.39 -11.62
C PHE A 317 10.47 -10.03 -11.68
N GLU A 318 10.88 -8.89 -11.13
CA GLU A 318 12.26 -8.41 -11.12
C GLU A 318 13.23 -9.41 -10.49
N ASN A 319 12.84 -10.05 -9.38
CA ASN A 319 13.67 -11.02 -8.67
C ASN A 319 13.46 -12.47 -9.16
N GLY A 320 12.58 -12.68 -10.15
CA GLY A 320 12.33 -13.99 -10.75
C GLY A 320 11.52 -14.95 -9.90
N TYR A 321 10.71 -14.41 -8.98
CA TYR A 321 9.77 -15.19 -8.17
C TYR A 321 8.41 -15.38 -8.84
N ILE A 322 8.23 -14.92 -10.08
CA ILE A 322 7.08 -15.27 -10.92
C ILE A 322 7.60 -15.94 -12.18
N THR A 323 7.08 -17.13 -12.44
CA THR A 323 7.30 -17.91 -13.66
C THR A 323 5.96 -18.17 -14.32
N LEU A 324 5.88 -18.04 -15.63
CA LEU A 324 4.66 -18.21 -16.41
C LEU A 324 4.66 -19.55 -17.12
N ASN A 325 3.57 -20.30 -17.02
CA ASN A 325 3.34 -21.41 -17.95
C ASN A 325 3.12 -20.88 -19.38
N LYS A 326 3.40 -21.70 -20.36
CA LYS A 326 3.15 -21.37 -21.77
C LYS A 326 1.69 -21.66 -22.11
N GLY A 327 0.98 -20.66 -22.61
CA GLY A 327 -0.43 -20.76 -22.97
C GLY A 327 -0.87 -19.66 -23.93
N GLU A 328 -2.08 -19.83 -24.48
CA GLU A 328 -2.68 -18.86 -25.42
C GLU A 328 -2.97 -17.49 -24.77
N TRP A 329 -3.00 -17.42 -23.44
CA TRP A 329 -3.22 -16.19 -22.66
C TRP A 329 -1.98 -15.29 -22.58
N ASN A 330 -0.76 -15.85 -22.77
CA ASN A 330 0.48 -15.09 -22.57
C ASN A 330 0.58 -13.81 -23.41
N PRO A 331 0.29 -13.81 -24.73
CA PRO A 331 0.40 -12.58 -25.51
C PRO A 331 -0.48 -11.46 -24.99
N ARG A 332 -1.72 -11.77 -24.59
CA ARG A 332 -2.68 -10.80 -24.04
C ARG A 332 -2.23 -10.27 -22.69
N PHE A 333 -1.76 -11.16 -21.81
CA PHE A 333 -1.26 -10.80 -20.50
C PHE A 333 -0.01 -9.90 -20.58
N LEU A 334 0.97 -10.26 -21.43
CA LEU A 334 2.19 -9.48 -21.61
C LEU A 334 1.92 -8.12 -22.22
N ASP A 335 0.98 -8.02 -23.16
CA ASP A 335 0.56 -6.76 -23.75
C ASP A 335 0.00 -5.82 -22.66
N GLN A 336 -0.88 -6.31 -21.78
CA GLN A 336 -1.40 -5.56 -20.64
C GLN A 336 -0.29 -5.21 -19.63
N LEU A 337 0.60 -6.15 -19.31
CA LEU A 337 1.66 -5.99 -18.32
C LEU A 337 2.66 -4.88 -18.74
N PHE A 338 3.10 -4.87 -20.00
CA PHE A 338 4.08 -3.90 -20.48
C PHE A 338 3.48 -2.51 -20.73
N GLN A 339 2.19 -2.44 -20.98
CA GLN A 339 1.50 -1.16 -21.13
C GLN A 339 1.00 -0.59 -19.78
N PHE A 340 1.00 -1.39 -18.73
CA PHE A 340 0.56 -0.93 -17.41
C PHE A 340 1.49 0.17 -16.85
N PRO A 341 0.98 1.30 -16.32
CA PRO A 341 -0.40 1.63 -16.00
C PRO A 341 -1.06 2.60 -17.01
N ASP A 342 -1.05 2.33 -18.30
CA ASP A 342 -1.71 3.19 -19.28
C ASP A 342 -3.24 3.13 -19.09
N PRO A 343 -3.91 4.24 -18.76
CA PRO A 343 -5.37 4.25 -18.57
C PRO A 343 -6.18 3.98 -19.85
N LEU A 344 -5.54 3.94 -21.01
CA LEU A 344 -6.19 3.64 -22.29
C LEU A 344 -6.16 2.13 -22.63
N THR A 345 -5.42 1.33 -21.88
CA THR A 345 -5.32 -0.11 -22.06
C THR A 345 -6.06 -0.86 -20.94
N HIS A 346 -6.62 -2.01 -21.30
CA HIS A 346 -7.20 -2.93 -20.31
C HIS A 346 -6.08 -3.58 -19.51
N ASP A 347 -6.34 -3.82 -18.23
CA ASP A 347 -5.40 -4.43 -17.30
C ASP A 347 -6.02 -5.56 -16.46
N ASP A 348 -7.17 -6.08 -16.91
CA ASP A 348 -7.98 -7.08 -16.20
C ASP A 348 -7.16 -8.34 -15.82
N LEU A 349 -6.27 -8.82 -16.74
CA LEU A 349 -5.45 -10.00 -16.50
C LEU A 349 -4.35 -9.69 -15.46
N VAL A 350 -3.79 -8.50 -15.50
CA VAL A 350 -2.77 -8.03 -14.57
C VAL A 350 -3.37 -7.85 -13.18
N ASP A 351 -4.59 -7.29 -13.10
CA ASP A 351 -5.32 -7.12 -11.86
C ASP A 351 -5.68 -8.45 -11.22
N ALA A 352 -6.20 -9.40 -11.99
CA ALA A 352 -6.51 -10.74 -11.49
C ALA A 352 -5.25 -11.40 -10.89
N LEU A 353 -4.10 -11.31 -11.57
CA LEU A 353 -2.85 -11.85 -11.03
C LEU A 353 -2.40 -11.10 -9.75
N ALA A 354 -2.52 -9.79 -9.72
CA ALA A 354 -2.14 -8.99 -8.55
C ALA A 354 -2.99 -9.30 -7.31
N TYR A 355 -4.25 -9.67 -7.50
CA TYR A 355 -5.13 -10.07 -6.40
C TYR A 355 -4.71 -11.37 -5.69
N VAL A 356 -3.91 -12.22 -6.32
CA VAL A 356 -3.37 -13.42 -5.67
C VAL A 356 -2.56 -13.07 -4.41
N ASP A 357 -1.91 -11.90 -4.36
CA ASP A 357 -1.17 -11.42 -3.19
C ASP A 357 -2.02 -11.30 -1.91
N GLN A 358 -3.34 -11.11 -2.04
CA GLN A 358 -4.26 -11.06 -0.89
C GLN A 358 -4.67 -12.45 -0.40
N LEU A 359 -4.46 -13.49 -1.18
CA LEU A 359 -4.87 -14.86 -0.88
C LEU A 359 -3.70 -15.75 -0.48
N ALA A 360 -2.52 -15.51 -1.10
CA ALA A 360 -1.37 -16.37 -0.96
C ALA A 360 -0.69 -16.17 0.40
N GLU A 361 -0.89 -17.13 1.30
CA GLU A 361 -0.08 -17.27 2.50
C GLU A 361 1.09 -18.20 2.19
N VAL A 362 2.32 -17.68 2.26
CA VAL A 362 3.50 -18.53 2.20
C VAL A 362 3.66 -19.17 3.57
N VAL A 363 3.29 -20.43 3.66
CA VAL A 363 3.59 -21.24 4.85
C VAL A 363 5.07 -21.63 4.75
N TYR A 364 5.92 -20.93 5.50
CA TYR A 364 7.28 -21.41 5.72
C TYR A 364 7.19 -22.59 6.70
N ASP A 365 7.40 -23.80 6.22
CA ASP A 365 7.72 -24.93 7.09
C ASP A 365 9.10 -24.64 7.72
N TYR A 366 9.08 -23.97 8.87
CA TYR A 366 10.23 -23.99 9.74
C TYR A 366 10.30 -25.41 10.31
N GLU A 367 11.12 -26.28 9.72
CA GLU A 367 11.71 -27.39 10.47
C GLU A 367 12.50 -26.74 11.60
N TYR A 368 11.84 -26.56 12.76
CA TYR A 368 12.58 -26.37 13.99
C TYR A 368 13.33 -27.68 14.21
N GLU A 369 14.60 -27.73 13.84
CA GLU A 369 15.54 -28.60 14.56
C GLU A 369 15.49 -28.14 16.02
N ILE A 370 14.63 -28.79 16.79
CA ILE A 370 14.64 -28.66 18.25
C ILE A 370 15.98 -29.29 18.65
N ASP A 371 16.97 -28.45 18.86
CA ASP A 371 18.22 -28.89 19.49
C ASP A 371 17.84 -29.34 20.89
N ASP A 372 17.91 -30.65 21.14
CA ASP A 372 17.55 -31.28 22.44
C ASP A 372 18.28 -30.67 23.65
N HIS A 373 19.21 -29.76 23.41
CA HIS A 373 19.95 -29.04 24.48
C HIS A 373 19.16 -27.82 25.02
N ASP A 374 18.25 -27.23 24.28
CA ASP A 374 17.50 -26.04 24.76
C ASP A 374 16.31 -26.36 25.69
N ILE A 375 15.86 -27.64 25.72
CA ILE A 375 14.72 -28.03 26.56
C ILE A 375 15.15 -28.26 28.04
N LEU A 376 16.42 -28.52 28.29
CA LEU A 376 16.90 -28.79 29.64
C LEU A 376 17.13 -27.52 30.48
N ASP A 377 17.38 -26.36 29.87
CA ASP A 377 17.60 -25.10 30.58
C ASP A 377 16.29 -24.40 31.01
N ILE A 378 15.15 -24.74 30.40
CA ILE A 378 13.84 -24.14 30.76
C ILE A 378 13.18 -24.85 31.93
N VAL A 379 13.55 -26.10 32.21
CA VAL A 379 12.98 -26.93 33.31
C VAL A 379 13.78 -26.85 34.59
N ALA A 380 15.04 -26.48 34.56
CA ALA A 380 15.87 -26.24 35.73
C ALA A 380 15.68 -24.80 36.23
N GLY A 381 14.49 -24.49 36.75
CA GLY A 381 14.24 -23.24 37.47
C GLY A 381 15.12 -23.17 38.74
N TYR A 382 16.12 -22.30 38.67
CA TYR A 382 16.73 -21.59 39.79
C TYR A 382 17.20 -20.22 39.28
#